data_9cd1fe43a67c874da910cc92607acd5c
#
_entry.id   9cd1fe43a67c874da910cc92607acd5c
#
_cell.length_a   1.000
_cell.length_b   1.000
_cell.length_c   1.000
_cell.angle_alpha   90.00
_cell.angle_beta   90.00
_cell.angle_gamma   90.00
#
_symmetry.space_group_name_H-M   'P 1'
#
loop_
_entity.id
_entity.type
_entity.pdbx_description
1 polymer ?
#
loop_
_entity_poly.entity_id
_entity_poly.type
_entity_poly.pdbx_seq_one_letter_code
_entity_poly.pdbx_strand_id
1 'polypeptide(L)'
;MHYPAGEEPLELPADSPLHNKLPRSPQSKEDKKTEAMSLYLTLMREDEHSIWAPYQLAVSSAEKGQIELAERYLQLSAKRGLWYYYNLLEEDAFNTIQHGKTYRSILAQTKARYQQRAQRHEGKASYTLPQGKPPAGGWPTVVYLHAYGKQANISAEEKLLFGAMGVAYIELNGTQMLSENSFRWSNYSDESTHNMVQRALRDLTPQLRLNPQAVYLFGRGQGALHAANLLAKYPQSYSGGLLVAPMGAIKPATQSLASNKRIVIAYYNRQKFSEQAVALDFSELFGAKNQVQVQHFAQPESAKQGWIARFAQPLEWMLGKTPNAAGEE
;
A
#
# COMPACT_ATOMS: atom_id res chain seq x y z
N MET A 1 16.33 -9.26 -5.60
CA MET A 1 15.88 -7.91 -6.00
C MET A 1 16.03 -7.03 -4.78
N HIS A 2 17.03 -6.14 -4.77
CA HIS A 2 17.21 -5.21 -3.68
C HIS A 2 16.02 -4.24 -3.64
N TYR A 3 15.27 -4.26 -2.56
CA TYR A 3 14.60 -3.05 -2.12
C TYR A 3 15.70 -2.00 -1.91
N PRO A 4 15.62 -0.81 -2.48
CA PRO A 4 16.45 0.28 -2.02
C PRO A 4 16.12 0.42 -0.54
N ALA A 5 17.09 0.25 0.32
CA ALA A 5 17.02 0.52 1.73
C ALA A 5 16.73 2.03 1.88
N GLY A 6 15.47 2.38 1.76
CA GLY A 6 14.94 3.63 2.30
C GLY A 6 15.01 3.45 3.79
N GLU A 7 15.71 4.32 4.46
CA GLU A 7 15.78 4.45 5.91
C GLU A 7 14.38 4.78 6.47
N GLU A 8 13.46 3.83 6.41
CA GLU A 8 12.32 3.87 7.31
C GLU A 8 12.76 3.13 8.57
N PRO A 9 12.66 3.77 9.75
CA PRO A 9 12.93 3.07 11.00
C PRO A 9 12.01 1.86 11.05
N LEU A 10 12.53 0.72 11.53
CA LEU A 10 11.77 -0.48 11.85
C LEU A 10 10.53 -0.07 12.65
N GLU A 11 9.42 0.18 11.96
CA GLU A 11 8.16 0.47 12.64
C GLU A 11 7.73 -0.82 13.34
N LEU A 12 7.90 -0.82 14.64
CA LEU A 12 7.22 -1.79 15.51
C LEU A 12 5.72 -1.72 15.19
N PRO A 13 4.99 -2.84 15.25
CA PRO A 13 3.54 -2.81 15.15
C PRO A 13 2.97 -1.70 16.02
N ALA A 14 2.00 -0.96 15.51
CA ALA A 14 1.45 0.25 16.17
C ALA A 14 1.02 0.01 17.63
N ASP A 15 0.77 -1.23 18.00
CA ASP A 15 0.30 -1.70 19.30
C ASP A 15 1.46 -2.11 20.24
N SER A 16 2.74 -1.94 19.82
CA SER A 16 3.86 -2.31 20.68
C SER A 16 4.06 -1.30 21.80
N PRO A 17 4.03 -1.71 23.07
CA PRO A 17 4.27 -0.83 24.21
C PRO A 17 5.69 -0.21 24.22
N LEU A 18 6.56 -0.64 23.30
CA LEU A 18 7.95 -0.19 23.18
C LEU A 18 8.13 1.03 22.27
N HIS A 19 7.09 1.50 21.57
CA HIS A 19 7.17 2.68 20.69
C HIS A 19 7.73 3.94 21.38
N ASN A 20 7.59 4.04 22.69
CA ASN A 20 8.01 5.20 23.49
C ASN A 20 9.40 5.05 24.14
N LYS A 21 10.08 3.92 23.95
CA LYS A 21 11.36 3.59 24.66
C LYS A 21 12.61 3.67 23.78
N LEU A 22 12.51 4.03 22.50
CA LEU A 22 13.66 4.13 21.61
C LEU A 22 14.43 5.44 21.86
N PRO A 23 15.74 5.39 22.12
CA PRO A 23 16.57 6.58 22.34
C PRO A 23 16.76 7.40 21.06
N ARG A 24 16.77 8.73 21.18
CA ARG A 24 16.81 9.71 20.08
C ARG A 24 18.21 10.20 19.72
N SER A 25 19.25 9.41 19.93
CA SER A 25 20.64 9.81 19.69
C SER A 25 21.21 9.26 18.39
N PRO A 26 22.07 9.96 17.63
CA PRO A 26 22.66 9.46 16.40
C PRO A 26 23.71 8.37 16.74
N GLN A 27 23.30 7.12 16.56
CA GLN A 27 24.12 5.92 16.78
C GLN A 27 24.51 5.31 15.45
N SER A 28 25.60 4.52 15.46
CA SER A 28 25.98 3.74 14.29
C SER A 28 24.89 2.72 13.93
N LYS A 29 24.88 2.23 12.68
CA LYS A 29 23.90 1.21 12.22
C LYS A 29 24.02 -0.07 13.05
N GLU A 30 25.21 -0.41 13.50
CA GLU A 30 25.50 -1.60 14.32
C GLU A 30 25.00 -1.42 15.77
N ASP A 31 25.15 -0.22 16.35
CA ASP A 31 24.65 0.07 17.69
C ASP A 31 23.11 -0.02 17.72
N LYS A 32 22.44 0.52 16.70
CA LYS A 32 20.97 0.39 16.55
C LYS A 32 20.51 -1.06 16.44
N LYS A 33 21.24 -1.91 15.70
CA LYS A 33 20.93 -3.34 15.59
C LYS A 33 21.11 -4.06 16.93
N THR A 34 22.17 -3.76 17.66
CA THR A 34 22.45 -4.37 18.99
C THR A 34 21.38 -3.98 20.00
N GLU A 35 21.00 -2.72 20.01
CA GLU A 35 19.92 -2.21 20.87
C GLU A 35 18.57 -2.84 20.52
N ALA A 36 18.22 -2.94 19.24
CA ALA A 36 17.02 -3.62 18.79
C ALA A 36 16.97 -5.09 19.22
N MET A 37 18.10 -5.83 19.12
CA MET A 37 18.19 -7.20 19.63
C MET A 37 17.93 -7.28 21.13
N SER A 38 18.48 -6.37 21.92
CA SER A 38 18.26 -6.33 23.37
C SER A 38 16.80 -6.09 23.70
N LEU A 39 16.14 -5.20 22.98
CA LEU A 39 14.70 -4.94 23.11
C LEU A 39 13.86 -6.17 22.74
N TYR A 40 14.19 -6.87 21.66
CA TYR A 40 13.47 -8.09 21.28
C TYR A 40 13.67 -9.23 22.28
N LEU A 41 14.87 -9.36 22.88
CA LEU A 41 15.12 -10.33 23.96
C LEU A 41 14.26 -10.02 25.18
N THR A 42 14.17 -8.75 25.55
CA THR A 42 13.32 -8.30 26.66
C THR A 42 11.86 -8.57 26.36
N LEU A 43 11.37 -8.14 25.19
CA LEU A 43 9.99 -8.37 24.78
C LEU A 43 9.65 -9.86 24.73
N MET A 44 10.56 -10.71 24.22
CA MET A 44 10.34 -12.15 24.16
C MET A 44 10.18 -12.79 25.55
N ARG A 45 10.83 -12.22 26.59
CA ARG A 45 10.75 -12.69 27.99
C ARG A 45 9.49 -12.16 28.70
N GLU A 46 9.13 -10.90 28.45
CA GLU A 46 8.00 -10.24 29.09
C GLU A 46 6.65 -10.65 28.47
N ASP A 47 6.64 -10.95 27.18
CA ASP A 47 5.45 -11.39 26.45
C ASP A 47 5.69 -12.75 25.79
N GLU A 48 5.19 -13.79 26.43
CA GLU A 48 5.27 -15.18 25.93
C GLU A 48 4.43 -15.42 24.67
N HIS A 49 3.51 -14.52 24.36
CA HIS A 49 2.67 -14.60 23.16
C HIS A 49 3.23 -13.80 21.99
N SER A 50 4.25 -12.97 22.20
CA SER A 50 4.88 -12.22 21.12
C SER A 50 5.41 -13.15 20.03
N ILE A 51 4.85 -13.04 18.84
CA ILE A 51 5.28 -13.75 17.63
C ILE A 51 6.48 -13.02 17.01
N TRP A 52 6.41 -11.69 17.04
CA TRP A 52 7.33 -10.82 16.34
C TRP A 52 8.73 -10.80 16.94
N ALA A 53 8.84 -10.77 18.27
CA ALA A 53 10.13 -10.72 18.95
C ALA A 53 11.06 -11.90 18.58
N PRO A 54 10.64 -13.19 18.70
CA PRO A 54 11.46 -14.30 18.27
C PRO A 54 11.69 -14.32 16.74
N TYR A 55 10.76 -13.82 15.92
CA TYR A 55 10.97 -13.67 14.48
C TYR A 55 12.14 -12.72 14.20
N GLN A 56 12.16 -11.54 14.79
CA GLN A 56 13.24 -10.56 14.61
C GLN A 56 14.59 -11.04 15.16
N LEU A 57 14.58 -11.81 16.25
CA LEU A 57 15.79 -12.46 16.75
C LEU A 57 16.30 -13.53 15.78
N ALA A 58 15.40 -14.25 15.10
CA ALA A 58 15.79 -15.19 14.05
C ALA A 58 16.45 -14.48 12.87
N VAL A 59 15.86 -13.37 12.39
CA VAL A 59 16.44 -12.52 11.32
C VAL A 59 17.84 -12.05 11.72
N SER A 60 17.96 -11.40 12.90
CA SER A 60 19.24 -10.87 13.36
C SER A 60 20.31 -11.95 13.57
N SER A 61 19.91 -13.16 13.99
CA SER A 61 20.84 -14.30 14.14
C SER A 61 21.29 -14.84 12.79
N ALA A 62 20.38 -14.92 11.82
CA ALA A 62 20.68 -15.34 10.45
C ALA A 62 21.64 -14.36 9.75
N GLU A 63 21.41 -13.05 9.88
CA GLU A 63 22.33 -12.01 9.37
C GLU A 63 23.75 -12.13 9.93
N LYS A 64 23.88 -12.61 11.18
CA LYS A 64 25.19 -12.85 11.84
C LYS A 64 25.78 -14.23 11.55
N GLY A 65 25.16 -15.02 10.69
CA GLY A 65 25.58 -16.38 10.36
C GLY A 65 25.38 -17.40 11.50
N GLN A 66 24.61 -17.07 12.53
CA GLN A 66 24.30 -17.93 13.68
C GLN A 66 23.11 -18.85 13.35
N ILE A 67 23.31 -19.78 12.42
CA ILE A 67 22.26 -20.57 11.76
C ILE A 67 21.41 -21.35 12.78
N GLU A 68 22.02 -22.08 13.68
CA GLU A 68 21.29 -22.86 14.70
C GLU A 68 20.41 -21.99 15.60
N LEU A 69 20.93 -20.82 15.98
CA LEU A 69 20.20 -19.87 16.81
C LEU A 69 19.03 -19.24 16.04
N ALA A 70 19.25 -18.90 14.78
CA ALA A 70 18.20 -18.41 13.88
C ALA A 70 17.05 -19.43 13.73
N GLU A 71 17.38 -20.71 13.49
CA GLU A 71 16.37 -21.77 13.41
C GLU A 71 15.59 -21.94 14.73
N ARG A 72 16.29 -21.91 15.88
CA ARG A 72 15.61 -22.01 17.20
C ARG A 72 14.64 -20.87 17.45
N TYR A 73 15.03 -19.64 17.16
CA TYR A 73 14.12 -18.49 17.30
C TYR A 73 12.96 -18.55 16.29
N LEU A 74 13.22 -18.98 15.08
CA LEU A 74 12.17 -19.14 14.07
C LEU A 74 11.16 -20.24 14.45
N GLN A 75 11.65 -21.36 15.03
CA GLN A 75 10.79 -22.41 15.60
C GLN A 75 9.96 -21.88 16.76
N LEU A 76 10.54 -21.05 17.63
CA LEU A 76 9.80 -20.44 18.74
C LEU A 76 8.70 -19.50 18.21
N SER A 77 9.00 -18.65 17.22
CA SER A 77 8.00 -17.81 16.57
C SER A 77 6.88 -18.66 15.92
N ALA A 78 7.25 -19.74 15.26
CA ALA A 78 6.28 -20.68 14.66
C ALA A 78 5.40 -21.35 15.72
N LYS A 79 5.97 -21.76 16.87
CA LYS A 79 5.23 -22.32 18.01
C LYS A 79 4.25 -21.32 18.59
N ARG A 80 4.62 -20.04 18.64
CA ARG A 80 3.77 -18.92 19.09
C ARG A 80 2.72 -18.49 18.08
N GLY A 81 2.69 -19.12 16.88
CA GLY A 81 1.65 -18.89 15.88
C GLY A 81 2.05 -17.97 14.74
N LEU A 82 3.32 -17.92 14.36
CA LEU A 82 3.81 -17.12 13.21
C LEU A 82 2.90 -17.26 11.99
N TRP A 83 2.43 -16.11 11.49
CA TRP A 83 1.55 -16.02 10.33
C TRP A 83 2.01 -14.97 9.29
N TYR A 84 3.12 -14.28 9.52
CA TYR A 84 3.70 -13.28 8.62
C TYR A 84 4.35 -13.94 7.39
N TYR A 85 3.51 -14.50 6.50
CA TYR A 85 3.96 -15.35 5.40
C TYR A 85 4.88 -14.63 4.42
N TYR A 86 4.49 -13.42 3.98
CA TYR A 86 5.30 -12.68 3.02
C TYR A 86 6.58 -12.13 3.64
N ASN A 87 6.55 -11.74 4.92
CA ASN A 87 7.76 -11.34 5.62
C ASN A 87 8.75 -12.52 5.70
N LEU A 88 8.25 -13.72 6.03
CA LEU A 88 9.10 -14.91 6.08
C LEU A 88 9.63 -15.31 4.70
N LEU A 89 8.77 -15.26 3.66
CA LEU A 89 9.10 -15.68 2.30
C LEU A 89 10.16 -14.80 1.64
N GLU A 90 10.11 -13.49 1.92
CA GLU A 90 10.92 -12.46 1.25
C GLU A 90 12.09 -11.97 2.11
N GLU A 91 12.32 -12.58 3.28
CA GLU A 91 13.41 -12.19 4.18
C GLU A 91 14.74 -12.73 3.69
N ASP A 92 15.58 -11.84 3.17
CA ASP A 92 16.89 -12.18 2.60
C ASP A 92 17.84 -12.83 3.62
N ALA A 93 17.70 -12.49 4.91
CA ALA A 93 18.50 -13.09 5.98
C ALA A 93 18.37 -14.62 6.04
N PHE A 94 17.22 -15.15 5.60
CA PHE A 94 16.96 -16.59 5.61
C PHE A 94 17.43 -17.34 4.36
N ASN A 95 18.10 -16.68 3.41
CA ASN A 95 18.62 -17.32 2.20
C ASN A 95 19.53 -18.53 2.49
N THR A 96 20.24 -18.52 3.62
CA THR A 96 21.11 -19.62 4.05
C THR A 96 20.35 -20.83 4.61
N ILE A 97 19.14 -20.64 5.14
CA ILE A 97 18.34 -21.69 5.79
C ILE A 97 17.08 -22.08 5.01
N GLN A 98 16.70 -21.34 3.97
CA GLN A 98 15.44 -21.53 3.23
C GLN A 98 15.28 -22.90 2.60
N HIS A 99 16.38 -23.59 2.31
CA HIS A 99 16.38 -24.94 1.74
C HIS A 99 16.30 -26.06 2.80
N GLY A 100 16.43 -25.71 4.09
CA GLY A 100 16.35 -26.64 5.21
C GLY A 100 14.94 -27.19 5.43
N LYS A 101 14.83 -28.41 5.96
CA LYS A 101 13.54 -29.04 6.27
C LYS A 101 12.76 -28.22 7.30
N THR A 102 13.45 -27.68 8.32
CA THR A 102 12.87 -26.85 9.37
C THR A 102 12.18 -25.62 8.79
N TYR A 103 12.91 -24.83 8.00
CA TYR A 103 12.36 -23.62 7.39
C TYR A 103 11.16 -23.91 6.49
N ARG A 104 11.26 -24.92 5.60
CA ARG A 104 10.15 -25.29 4.70
C ARG A 104 8.90 -25.72 5.45
N SER A 105 9.05 -26.46 6.54
CA SER A 105 7.92 -26.83 7.40
C SER A 105 7.28 -25.61 8.05
N ILE A 106 8.08 -24.69 8.59
CA ILE A 106 7.60 -23.44 9.19
C ILE A 106 6.91 -22.57 8.13
N LEU A 107 7.49 -22.42 6.94
CA LEU A 107 6.91 -21.64 5.86
C LEU A 107 5.52 -22.18 5.45
N ALA A 108 5.36 -23.51 5.35
CA ALA A 108 4.08 -24.13 5.03
C ALA A 108 3.02 -23.87 6.11
N GLN A 109 3.37 -24.03 7.39
CA GLN A 109 2.48 -23.71 8.52
C GLN A 109 2.11 -22.23 8.55
N THR A 110 3.08 -21.35 8.34
CA THR A 110 2.88 -19.89 8.31
C THR A 110 1.94 -19.51 7.18
N LYS A 111 2.09 -20.13 5.99
CA LYS A 111 1.19 -19.92 4.85
C LYS A 111 -0.25 -20.29 5.18
N ALA A 112 -0.47 -21.43 5.80
CA ALA A 112 -1.82 -21.88 6.18
C ALA A 112 -2.49 -20.91 7.18
N ARG A 113 -1.76 -20.45 8.21
CA ARG A 113 -2.25 -19.46 9.18
C ARG A 113 -2.52 -18.11 8.52
N TYR A 114 -1.62 -17.69 7.64
CA TYR A 114 -1.80 -16.47 6.85
C TYR A 114 -3.11 -16.53 6.04
N GLN A 115 -3.34 -17.59 5.29
CA GLN A 115 -4.52 -17.73 4.45
C GLN A 115 -5.83 -17.62 5.25
N GLN A 116 -5.90 -18.19 6.46
CA GLN A 116 -7.07 -18.07 7.32
C GLN A 116 -7.36 -16.62 7.75
N ARG A 117 -6.30 -15.82 8.01
CA ARG A 117 -6.44 -14.41 8.38
C ARG A 117 -6.75 -13.54 7.16
N ALA A 118 -6.01 -13.74 6.09
CA ALA A 118 -6.08 -12.95 4.86
C ALA A 118 -7.49 -12.96 4.23
N GLN A 119 -8.19 -14.08 4.24
CA GLN A 119 -9.56 -14.21 3.74
C GLN A 119 -10.54 -13.17 4.31
N ARG A 120 -10.32 -12.69 5.52
CA ARG A 120 -11.20 -11.75 6.20
C ARG A 120 -10.80 -10.29 6.04
N HIS A 121 -9.58 -10.02 5.60
CA HIS A 121 -8.98 -8.70 5.65
C HIS A 121 -8.49 -8.19 4.29
N GLU A 122 -7.96 -9.06 3.43
CA GLU A 122 -7.51 -8.67 2.09
C GLU A 122 -8.69 -8.26 1.22
N GLY A 123 -8.54 -7.14 0.53
CA GLY A 123 -9.59 -6.57 -0.31
C GLY A 123 -10.84 -6.10 0.44
N LYS A 124 -10.81 -6.06 1.77
CA LYS A 124 -11.92 -5.48 2.54
C LYS A 124 -12.11 -4.04 2.12
N ALA A 125 -13.36 -3.71 1.76
CA ALA A 125 -13.72 -2.38 1.33
C ALA A 125 -14.25 -1.54 2.50
N SER A 126 -13.81 -0.27 2.55
CA SER A 126 -14.47 0.82 3.26
C SER A 126 -15.01 1.78 2.21
N TYR A 127 -16.19 2.35 2.42
CA TYR A 127 -16.77 3.27 1.44
C TYR A 127 -17.55 4.41 2.08
N THR A 128 -17.72 5.48 1.32
CA THR A 128 -18.63 6.59 1.61
C THR A 128 -19.38 7.00 0.35
N LEU A 129 -20.60 7.48 0.52
CA LEU A 129 -21.46 7.93 -0.55
C LEU A 129 -21.80 9.40 -0.40
N PRO A 130 -22.05 10.12 -1.51
CA PRO A 130 -22.64 11.45 -1.46
C PRO A 130 -24.02 11.43 -0.81
N GLN A 131 -24.45 12.58 -0.32
CA GLN A 131 -25.83 12.74 0.17
C GLN A 131 -26.82 12.75 -0.99
N GLY A 132 -28.03 12.28 -0.75
CA GLY A 132 -29.12 12.29 -1.69
C GLY A 132 -29.25 11.02 -2.53
N LYS A 133 -29.89 11.15 -3.68
CA LYS A 133 -30.15 10.05 -4.61
C LYS A 133 -29.05 9.95 -5.66
N PRO A 134 -28.63 8.74 -6.04
CA PRO A 134 -27.69 8.58 -7.14
C PRO A 134 -28.24 9.10 -8.45
N PRO A 135 -27.39 9.59 -9.36
CA PRO A 135 -27.77 9.87 -10.75
C PRO A 135 -28.40 8.65 -11.44
N ALA A 136 -29.10 8.85 -12.55
CA ALA A 136 -29.76 7.76 -13.29
C ALA A 136 -28.83 6.61 -13.66
N GLY A 137 -27.53 6.90 -13.96
CA GLY A 137 -26.49 5.92 -14.26
C GLY A 137 -25.78 5.32 -13.03
N GLY A 138 -26.15 5.75 -11.82
CA GLY A 138 -25.44 5.40 -10.59
C GLY A 138 -24.33 6.41 -10.22
N TRP A 139 -23.74 6.25 -9.04
CA TRP A 139 -22.66 7.11 -8.55
C TRP A 139 -21.38 6.89 -9.36
N PRO A 140 -20.78 7.94 -9.96
CA PRO A 140 -19.36 7.88 -10.34
C PRO A 140 -18.53 7.46 -9.13
N THR A 141 -17.52 6.64 -9.33
CA THR A 141 -16.80 5.99 -8.23
C THR A 141 -15.30 6.25 -8.32
N VAL A 142 -14.68 6.69 -7.24
CA VAL A 142 -13.23 6.72 -7.08
C VAL A 142 -12.82 5.56 -6.19
N VAL A 143 -11.96 4.69 -6.70
CA VAL A 143 -11.35 3.58 -5.94
C VAL A 143 -9.93 3.97 -5.55
N TYR A 144 -9.67 4.00 -4.25
CA TYR A 144 -8.36 4.36 -3.71
C TYR A 144 -7.52 3.12 -3.44
N LEU A 145 -6.30 3.14 -3.96
CA LEU A 145 -5.25 2.16 -3.75
C LEU A 145 -4.17 2.78 -2.86
N HIS A 146 -4.10 2.35 -1.61
CA HIS A 146 -3.23 2.95 -0.59
C HIS A 146 -1.74 2.69 -0.85
N ALA A 147 -0.86 3.47 -0.20
CA ALA A 147 0.57 3.25 -0.17
C ALA A 147 0.93 1.97 0.61
N TYR A 148 2.14 1.45 0.39
CA TYR A 148 2.68 0.32 1.14
C TYR A 148 2.53 0.52 2.65
N GLY A 149 2.16 -0.54 3.36
CA GLY A 149 2.05 -0.52 4.82
C GLY A 149 0.81 0.20 5.37
N LYS A 150 -0.13 0.61 4.52
CA LYS A 150 -1.38 1.26 4.95
C LYS A 150 -2.57 0.30 4.88
N GLN A 151 -3.71 0.75 5.35
CA GLN A 151 -4.99 0.04 5.30
C GLN A 151 -6.09 0.97 4.80
N ALA A 152 -7.21 0.39 4.38
CA ALA A 152 -8.43 1.13 4.07
C ALA A 152 -9.02 1.76 5.33
N ASN A 153 -9.02 3.09 5.40
CA ASN A 153 -9.55 3.85 6.53
C ASN A 153 -9.97 5.26 6.12
N ILE A 154 -11.22 5.42 5.75
CA ILE A 154 -11.76 6.69 5.24
C ILE A 154 -11.89 7.72 6.37
N SER A 155 -11.17 8.81 6.25
CA SER A 155 -11.21 9.94 7.18
C SER A 155 -12.49 10.79 7.03
N ALA A 156 -12.76 11.63 8.02
CA ALA A 156 -13.85 12.60 7.93
C ALA A 156 -13.65 13.61 6.79
N GLU A 157 -12.41 14.03 6.52
CA GLU A 157 -12.07 14.94 5.42
C GLU A 157 -12.36 14.31 4.06
N GLU A 158 -12.01 13.03 3.88
CA GLU A 158 -12.31 12.30 2.63
C GLU A 158 -13.81 12.16 2.40
N LYS A 159 -14.58 11.86 3.46
CA LYS A 159 -16.05 11.81 3.38
C LYS A 159 -16.63 13.14 2.91
N LEU A 160 -16.15 14.25 3.46
CA LEU A 160 -16.62 15.59 3.06
C LEU A 160 -16.23 15.91 1.63
N LEU A 161 -14.96 15.69 1.25
CA LEU A 161 -14.46 16.02 -0.09
C LEU A 161 -15.19 15.24 -1.18
N PHE A 162 -15.22 13.92 -1.08
CA PHE A 162 -15.85 13.08 -2.10
C PHE A 162 -17.38 13.22 -2.09
N GLY A 163 -17.96 13.47 -0.91
CA GLY A 163 -19.39 13.82 -0.78
C GLY A 163 -19.72 15.11 -1.55
N ALA A 164 -18.93 16.17 -1.38
CA ALA A 164 -19.08 17.43 -2.11
C ALA A 164 -18.86 17.27 -3.62
N MET A 165 -17.94 16.40 -4.02
CA MET A 165 -17.71 16.06 -5.42
C MET A 165 -18.84 15.21 -6.02
N GLY A 166 -19.79 14.70 -5.24
CA GLY A 166 -20.87 13.85 -5.70
C GLY A 166 -20.39 12.52 -6.30
N VAL A 167 -19.34 11.92 -5.74
CA VAL A 167 -18.79 10.63 -6.14
C VAL A 167 -18.75 9.65 -4.97
N ALA A 168 -19.01 8.38 -5.24
CA ALA A 168 -18.75 7.32 -4.28
C ALA A 168 -17.23 7.16 -4.13
N TYR A 169 -16.76 7.03 -2.90
CA TYR A 169 -15.35 6.80 -2.61
C TYR A 169 -15.19 5.47 -1.90
N ILE A 170 -14.31 4.63 -2.43
CA ILE A 170 -14.07 3.27 -1.95
C ILE A 170 -12.57 3.13 -1.70
N GLU A 171 -12.19 2.71 -0.50
CA GLU A 171 -10.86 2.26 -0.17
C GLU A 171 -10.83 0.74 -0.02
N LEU A 172 -9.80 0.11 -0.54
CA LEU A 172 -9.60 -1.33 -0.41
C LEU A 172 -8.33 -1.61 0.38
N ASN A 173 -8.38 -2.58 1.28
CA ASN A 173 -7.15 -3.20 1.77
C ASN A 173 -6.41 -3.88 0.61
N GLY A 174 -5.09 -3.81 0.64
CA GLY A 174 -4.25 -4.40 -0.39
C GLY A 174 -4.40 -5.92 -0.52
N THR A 175 -3.80 -6.47 -1.56
CA THR A 175 -3.86 -7.90 -1.90
C THR A 175 -3.03 -8.80 -0.98
N GLN A 176 -2.21 -8.22 -0.11
CA GLN A 176 -1.33 -8.94 0.81
C GLN A 176 -1.30 -8.24 2.17
N MET A 177 -1.62 -9.01 3.21
CA MET A 177 -1.62 -8.55 4.59
C MET A 177 -0.19 -8.67 5.17
N LEU A 178 0.34 -7.58 5.71
CA LEU A 178 1.66 -7.54 6.37
C LEU A 178 1.52 -7.68 7.89
N SER A 179 0.51 -7.01 8.45
CA SER A 179 0.09 -7.11 9.85
C SER A 179 -1.41 -6.90 9.95
N GLU A 180 -1.99 -6.89 11.13
CA GLU A 180 -3.45 -6.73 11.31
C GLU A 180 -4.00 -5.44 10.70
N ASN A 181 -3.19 -4.37 10.70
CA ASN A 181 -3.57 -3.04 10.21
C ASN A 181 -2.66 -2.53 9.09
N SER A 182 -1.92 -3.41 8.41
CA SER A 182 -0.94 -3.04 7.40
C SER A 182 -1.02 -3.99 6.22
N PHE A 183 -1.16 -3.42 5.02
CA PHE A 183 -1.33 -4.14 3.77
C PHE A 183 -0.41 -3.57 2.71
N ARG A 184 -0.17 -4.39 1.69
CA ARG A 184 0.48 -3.96 0.45
C ARG A 184 -0.24 -4.55 -0.76
N TRP A 185 0.05 -4.02 -1.91
CA TRP A 185 -0.32 -4.62 -3.19
C TRP A 185 0.72 -5.67 -3.58
N SER A 186 0.33 -6.65 -4.36
CA SER A 186 1.22 -7.76 -4.73
C SER A 186 2.52 -7.25 -5.37
N ASN A 187 3.66 -7.74 -4.90
CA ASN A 187 4.95 -7.48 -5.53
C ASN A 187 5.17 -8.24 -6.85
N TYR A 188 4.22 -9.12 -7.22
CA TYR A 188 4.39 -10.06 -8.33
C TYR A 188 3.39 -9.84 -9.46
N SER A 189 2.23 -9.22 -9.18
CA SER A 189 1.16 -9.11 -10.15
C SER A 189 0.24 -7.92 -9.89
N ASP A 190 0.11 -7.04 -10.87
CA ASP A 190 -0.94 -6.01 -10.90
C ASP A 190 -2.31 -6.58 -11.30
N GLU A 191 -2.34 -7.73 -11.99
CA GLU A 191 -3.58 -8.42 -12.31
C GLU A 191 -4.35 -8.85 -11.05
N SER A 192 -3.66 -9.29 -10.00
CA SER A 192 -4.29 -9.61 -8.72
C SER A 192 -5.00 -8.40 -8.12
N THR A 193 -4.43 -7.21 -8.26
CA THR A 193 -5.05 -5.93 -7.85
C THR A 193 -6.26 -5.62 -8.72
N HIS A 194 -6.16 -5.77 -10.06
CA HIS A 194 -7.29 -5.61 -10.96
C HIS A 194 -8.46 -6.49 -10.56
N ASN A 195 -8.21 -7.78 -10.39
CA ASN A 195 -9.23 -8.76 -10.03
C ASN A 195 -9.90 -8.46 -8.68
N MET A 196 -9.12 -7.97 -7.72
CA MET A 196 -9.64 -7.53 -6.41
C MET A 196 -10.54 -6.31 -6.54
N VAL A 197 -10.12 -5.27 -7.28
CA VAL A 197 -10.94 -4.08 -7.55
C VAL A 197 -12.24 -4.46 -8.24
N GLN A 198 -12.17 -5.28 -9.30
CA GLN A 198 -13.36 -5.72 -10.05
C GLN A 198 -14.32 -6.55 -9.18
N ARG A 199 -13.80 -7.39 -8.29
CA ARG A 199 -14.63 -8.14 -7.34
C ARG A 199 -15.34 -7.20 -6.38
N ALA A 200 -14.63 -6.27 -5.75
CA ALA A 200 -15.22 -5.30 -4.84
C ALA A 200 -16.31 -4.46 -5.53
N LEU A 201 -16.07 -3.99 -6.75
CA LEU A 201 -17.06 -3.24 -7.52
C LEU A 201 -18.30 -4.09 -7.85
N ARG A 202 -18.14 -5.36 -8.28
CA ARG A 202 -19.28 -6.24 -8.52
C ARG A 202 -20.13 -6.45 -7.27
N ASP A 203 -19.50 -6.65 -6.12
CA ASP A 203 -20.18 -6.92 -4.85
C ASP A 203 -20.92 -5.66 -4.33
N LEU A 204 -20.32 -4.47 -4.51
CA LEU A 204 -20.87 -3.21 -4.00
C LEU A 204 -21.85 -2.53 -4.96
N THR A 205 -21.72 -2.69 -6.27
CA THR A 205 -22.55 -1.99 -7.27
C THR A 205 -24.05 -2.17 -7.05
N PRO A 206 -24.59 -3.37 -6.79
CA PRO A 206 -26.03 -3.54 -6.60
C PRO A 206 -26.55 -2.82 -5.34
N GLN A 207 -25.73 -2.78 -4.28
CA GLN A 207 -26.11 -2.20 -3.00
C GLN A 207 -25.99 -0.68 -3.00
N LEU A 208 -24.93 -0.15 -3.62
CA LEU A 208 -24.56 1.26 -3.58
C LEU A 208 -25.00 2.03 -4.83
N ARG A 209 -25.53 1.34 -5.85
CA ARG A 209 -25.90 1.91 -7.15
C ARG A 209 -24.73 2.67 -7.78
N LEU A 210 -23.57 2.00 -7.89
CA LEU A 210 -22.39 2.54 -8.54
C LEU A 210 -22.55 2.54 -10.06
N ASN A 211 -21.91 3.53 -10.72
CA ASN A 211 -21.87 3.59 -12.19
C ASN A 211 -20.67 2.79 -12.71
N PRO A 212 -20.87 1.63 -13.36
CA PRO A 212 -19.76 0.81 -13.85
C PRO A 212 -18.98 1.44 -15.01
N GLN A 213 -19.53 2.48 -15.66
CA GLN A 213 -18.89 3.21 -16.76
C GLN A 213 -18.11 4.45 -16.26
N ALA A 214 -18.17 4.78 -14.97
CA ALA A 214 -17.53 5.95 -14.39
C ALA A 214 -16.73 5.55 -13.14
N VAL A 215 -15.75 4.66 -13.33
CA VAL A 215 -14.83 4.19 -12.30
C VAL A 215 -13.46 4.83 -12.50
N TYR A 216 -12.97 5.52 -11.49
CA TYR A 216 -11.69 6.22 -11.50
C TYR A 216 -10.76 5.60 -10.46
N LEU A 217 -9.46 5.60 -10.73
CA LEU A 217 -8.45 5.14 -9.79
C LEU A 217 -7.74 6.31 -9.12
N PHE A 218 -7.57 6.22 -7.83
CA PHE A 218 -6.69 7.12 -7.07
C PHE A 218 -5.66 6.29 -6.34
N GLY A 219 -4.39 6.43 -6.65
CA GLY A 219 -3.32 5.63 -6.06
C GLY A 219 -2.22 6.47 -5.42
N ARG A 220 -1.63 5.97 -4.34
CA ARG A 220 -0.43 6.55 -3.72
C ARG A 220 0.68 5.51 -3.59
N GLY A 221 1.93 5.93 -3.87
CA GLY A 221 3.10 5.06 -3.75
C GLY A 221 2.94 3.75 -4.51
N GLN A 222 2.96 2.62 -3.82
CA GLN A 222 2.73 1.31 -4.42
C GLN A 222 1.35 1.22 -5.08
N GLY A 223 0.31 1.76 -4.45
CA GLY A 223 -1.02 1.81 -5.04
C GLY A 223 -1.09 2.65 -6.31
N ALA A 224 -0.28 3.72 -6.43
CA ALA A 224 -0.20 4.51 -7.65
C ALA A 224 0.46 3.75 -8.80
N LEU A 225 1.50 2.96 -8.53
CA LEU A 225 2.12 2.11 -9.55
C LEU A 225 1.14 1.05 -10.06
N HIS A 226 0.39 0.41 -9.15
CA HIS A 226 -0.67 -0.51 -9.54
C HIS A 226 -1.77 0.19 -10.34
N ALA A 227 -2.26 1.34 -9.89
CA ALA A 227 -3.28 2.12 -10.60
C ALA A 227 -2.82 2.52 -12.01
N ALA A 228 -1.56 2.93 -12.18
CA ALA A 228 -0.98 3.25 -13.49
C ALA A 228 -0.98 2.02 -14.41
N ASN A 229 -0.51 0.88 -13.92
CA ASN A 229 -0.52 -0.36 -14.70
C ASN A 229 -1.95 -0.81 -15.06
N LEU A 230 -2.90 -0.67 -14.12
CA LEU A 230 -4.30 -0.99 -14.38
C LEU A 230 -4.90 -0.10 -15.48
N LEU A 231 -4.66 1.20 -15.43
CA LEU A 231 -5.09 2.14 -16.47
C LEU A 231 -4.48 1.79 -17.83
N ALA A 232 -3.20 1.41 -17.87
CA ALA A 232 -2.51 1.05 -19.09
C ALA A 232 -3.05 -0.25 -19.72
N LYS A 233 -3.36 -1.26 -18.89
CA LYS A 233 -3.70 -2.62 -19.34
C LYS A 233 -5.20 -2.86 -19.49
N TYR A 234 -6.04 -2.20 -18.65
CA TYR A 234 -7.49 -2.44 -18.57
C TYR A 234 -8.31 -1.14 -18.78
N PRO A 235 -8.10 -0.40 -19.87
CA PRO A 235 -8.73 0.92 -20.06
C PRO A 235 -10.26 0.88 -20.15
N GLN A 236 -10.83 -0.27 -20.45
CA GLN A 236 -12.28 -0.45 -20.50
C GLN A 236 -12.92 -0.47 -19.09
N SER A 237 -12.14 -0.78 -18.08
CA SER A 237 -12.60 -0.86 -16.69
C SER A 237 -12.48 0.46 -15.93
N TYR A 238 -11.70 1.43 -16.44
CA TYR A 238 -11.36 2.64 -15.70
C TYR A 238 -11.46 3.88 -16.60
N SER A 239 -12.07 4.94 -16.07
CA SER A 239 -12.35 6.19 -16.79
C SER A 239 -11.24 7.23 -16.69
N GLY A 240 -10.37 7.14 -15.69
CA GLY A 240 -9.24 8.04 -15.45
C GLY A 240 -8.52 7.72 -14.16
N GLY A 241 -7.52 8.51 -13.81
CA GLY A 241 -6.76 8.26 -12.59
C GLY A 241 -5.95 9.44 -12.06
N LEU A 242 -5.76 9.46 -10.74
CA LEU A 242 -4.81 10.29 -10.02
C LEU A 242 -3.71 9.39 -9.42
N LEU A 243 -2.49 9.56 -9.88
CA LEU A 243 -1.34 8.72 -9.59
C LEU A 243 -0.31 9.53 -8.79
N VAL A 244 -0.26 9.31 -7.48
CA VAL A 244 0.62 10.09 -6.59
C VAL A 244 1.85 9.29 -6.22
N ALA A 245 3.02 9.75 -6.66
CA ALA A 245 4.31 9.15 -6.36
C ALA A 245 4.38 7.65 -6.69
N PRO A 246 4.11 7.22 -7.95
CA PRO A 246 4.09 5.81 -8.31
C PRO A 246 5.44 5.16 -8.05
N MET A 247 5.46 4.13 -7.19
CA MET A 247 6.65 3.38 -6.82
C MET A 247 6.27 1.98 -6.35
N GLY A 248 7.15 1.01 -6.47
CA GLY A 248 6.91 -0.34 -5.97
C GLY A 248 7.78 -1.39 -6.63
N ALA A 249 7.50 -2.68 -6.34
CA ALA A 249 8.31 -3.80 -6.78
C ALA A 249 7.88 -4.37 -8.14
N ILE A 250 6.62 -4.17 -8.57
CA ILE A 250 6.19 -4.63 -9.89
C ILE A 250 6.79 -3.77 -10.99
N LYS A 251 6.96 -4.36 -12.16
CA LYS A 251 7.50 -3.66 -13.32
C LYS A 251 6.46 -2.65 -13.84
N PRO A 252 6.85 -1.38 -14.05
CA PRO A 252 5.99 -0.41 -14.73
C PRO A 252 5.59 -0.88 -16.13
N ALA A 253 4.36 -0.57 -16.53
CA ALA A 253 3.90 -0.83 -17.89
C ALA A 253 4.70 0.00 -18.90
N THR A 254 5.12 -0.64 -19.98
CA THR A 254 5.87 0.00 -21.09
C THR A 254 4.98 0.29 -22.30
N GLN A 255 3.73 -0.18 -22.27
CA GLN A 255 2.74 0.05 -23.31
C GLN A 255 1.40 0.40 -22.67
N SER A 256 0.63 1.27 -23.29
CA SER A 256 -0.70 1.65 -22.82
C SER A 256 -1.75 1.45 -23.90
N LEU A 257 -2.84 0.78 -23.52
CA LEU A 257 -4.05 0.68 -24.32
C LEU A 257 -5.02 1.83 -24.03
N ALA A 258 -4.75 2.66 -23.01
CA ALA A 258 -5.61 3.76 -22.60
C ALA A 258 -5.66 4.86 -23.70
N SER A 259 -6.87 5.36 -23.94
CA SER A 259 -7.12 6.49 -24.84
C SER A 259 -8.28 7.33 -24.35
N ASN A 260 -8.23 8.64 -24.60
CA ASN A 260 -9.26 9.59 -24.22
C ASN A 260 -9.57 9.62 -22.71
N LYS A 261 -8.57 9.36 -21.86
CA LYS A 261 -8.69 9.43 -20.40
C LYS A 261 -8.11 10.74 -19.87
N ARG A 262 -8.58 11.15 -18.70
CA ARG A 262 -7.94 12.21 -17.91
C ARG A 262 -7.11 11.58 -16.82
N ILE A 263 -5.81 11.84 -16.82
CA ILE A 263 -4.85 11.21 -15.91
C ILE A 263 -4.00 12.32 -15.28
N VAL A 264 -3.98 12.36 -13.96
CA VAL A 264 -3.10 13.24 -13.19
C VAL A 264 -1.95 12.40 -12.64
N ILE A 265 -0.74 12.85 -12.84
CA ILE A 265 0.47 12.24 -12.30
C ILE A 265 1.13 13.26 -11.39
N ALA A 266 1.26 12.91 -10.11
CA ALA A 266 1.81 13.80 -9.11
C ALA A 266 3.06 13.19 -8.48
N TYR A 267 4.08 13.99 -8.21
CA TYR A 267 5.27 13.56 -7.48
C TYR A 267 5.82 14.67 -6.59
N TYR A 268 6.71 14.29 -5.66
CA TYR A 268 7.27 15.20 -4.68
C TYR A 268 8.66 15.65 -5.07
N ASN A 269 9.00 16.92 -4.88
CA ASN A 269 10.31 17.48 -5.21
C ASN A 269 11.49 16.81 -4.49
N ARG A 270 11.23 16.14 -3.36
CA ARG A 270 12.24 15.44 -2.56
C ARG A 270 12.27 13.93 -2.78
N GLN A 271 11.51 13.42 -3.75
CA GLN A 271 11.63 12.01 -4.11
C GLN A 271 13.01 11.70 -4.69
N LYS A 272 13.43 10.43 -4.54
CA LYS A 272 14.62 9.94 -5.21
C LYS A 272 14.45 10.08 -6.73
N PHE A 273 15.52 10.36 -7.43
CA PHE A 273 15.49 10.54 -8.90
C PHE A 273 14.82 9.35 -9.62
N SER A 274 15.08 8.12 -9.16
CA SER A 274 14.46 6.90 -9.71
C SER A 274 12.92 6.87 -9.58
N GLU A 275 12.39 7.45 -8.53
CA GLU A 275 10.94 7.52 -8.28
C GLU A 275 10.28 8.59 -9.14
N GLN A 276 10.96 9.72 -9.33
CA GLN A 276 10.51 10.77 -10.27
C GLN A 276 10.53 10.25 -11.71
N ALA A 277 11.55 9.49 -12.09
CA ALA A 277 11.64 8.88 -13.40
C ALA A 277 10.43 8.00 -13.71
N VAL A 278 9.97 7.18 -12.77
CA VAL A 278 8.75 6.36 -12.96
C VAL A 278 7.52 7.21 -13.22
N ALA A 279 7.38 8.35 -12.53
CA ALA A 279 6.27 9.27 -12.77
C ALA A 279 6.34 9.91 -14.18
N LEU A 280 7.54 10.28 -14.61
CA LEU A 280 7.77 10.86 -15.94
C LEU A 280 7.57 9.83 -17.05
N ASP A 281 8.03 8.60 -16.86
CA ASP A 281 7.80 7.49 -17.78
C ASP A 281 6.30 7.24 -18.00
N PHE A 282 5.49 7.29 -16.94
CA PHE A 282 4.03 7.19 -17.08
C PHE A 282 3.43 8.43 -17.74
N SER A 283 3.98 9.62 -17.52
CA SER A 283 3.53 10.83 -18.21
C SER A 283 3.71 10.73 -19.72
N GLU A 284 4.87 10.23 -20.16
CA GLU A 284 5.15 9.98 -21.56
C GLU A 284 4.26 8.86 -22.12
N LEU A 285 4.17 7.73 -21.39
CA LEU A 285 3.36 6.57 -21.78
C LEU A 285 1.90 6.93 -22.05
N PHE A 286 1.30 7.77 -21.20
CA PHE A 286 -0.10 8.16 -21.35
C PHE A 286 -0.30 9.36 -22.25
N GLY A 287 0.69 10.26 -22.39
CA GLY A 287 0.55 11.54 -23.08
C GLY A 287 0.13 11.46 -24.53
N ALA A 288 0.52 10.40 -25.24
CA ALA A 288 0.25 10.25 -26.67
C ALA A 288 -1.26 10.15 -27.02
N LYS A 289 -2.10 9.62 -26.13
CA LYS A 289 -3.52 9.32 -26.43
C LYS A 289 -4.49 9.80 -25.35
N ASN A 290 -4.00 10.47 -24.31
CA ASN A 290 -4.81 10.89 -23.18
C ASN A 290 -4.53 12.35 -22.81
N GLN A 291 -5.42 12.95 -22.02
CA GLN A 291 -5.15 14.23 -21.38
C GLN A 291 -4.38 13.96 -20.09
N VAL A 292 -3.13 14.42 -20.02
CA VAL A 292 -2.28 14.19 -18.86
C VAL A 292 -1.90 15.52 -18.22
N GLN A 293 -2.08 15.60 -16.89
CA GLN A 293 -1.54 16.69 -16.08
C GLN A 293 -0.43 16.14 -15.18
N VAL A 294 0.71 16.83 -15.16
CA VAL A 294 1.79 16.53 -14.25
C VAL A 294 1.83 17.60 -13.16
N GLN A 295 1.84 17.18 -11.91
CA GLN A 295 1.88 18.08 -10.76
C GLN A 295 3.06 17.79 -9.85
N HIS A 296 3.66 18.87 -9.35
CA HIS A 296 4.78 18.82 -8.43
C HIS A 296 4.32 19.29 -7.04
N PHE A 297 4.64 18.53 -6.02
CA PHE A 297 4.39 18.90 -4.65
C PHE A 297 5.70 19.15 -3.90
N ALA A 298 5.78 20.25 -3.16
CA ALA A 298 7.01 20.69 -2.51
C ALA A 298 7.49 19.74 -1.40
N GLN A 299 6.59 19.05 -0.72
CA GLN A 299 6.91 18.11 0.35
C GLN A 299 5.94 16.92 0.36
N PRO A 300 6.43 15.71 0.73
CA PRO A 300 5.55 14.66 1.17
C PRO A 300 4.85 15.14 2.45
N GLU A 301 3.57 14.90 2.54
CA GLU A 301 2.78 15.35 3.67
C GLU A 301 3.16 14.63 4.94
N SER A 302 3.52 15.39 5.96
CA SER A 302 3.32 14.89 7.31
C SER A 302 1.81 14.77 7.53
N ALA A 303 1.36 13.62 8.01
CA ALA A 303 -0.02 13.20 8.16
C ALA A 303 -0.93 14.11 9.04
N LYS A 304 -0.58 15.36 9.26
CA LYS A 304 -1.21 16.17 10.31
C LYS A 304 -2.43 16.95 9.88
N GLN A 305 -2.60 17.35 8.65
CA GLN A 305 -3.83 18.06 8.23
C GLN A 305 -3.98 18.12 6.70
N GLY A 306 -5.15 17.71 6.20
CA GLY A 306 -5.62 18.10 4.87
C GLY A 306 -4.86 17.56 3.67
N TRP A 307 -4.21 16.39 3.77
CA TRP A 307 -3.48 15.81 2.64
C TRP A 307 -4.38 15.64 1.41
N ILE A 308 -5.64 15.26 1.63
CA ILE A 308 -6.59 15.04 0.54
C ILE A 308 -7.04 16.35 -0.10
N ALA A 309 -7.09 17.44 0.64
CA ALA A 309 -7.49 18.76 0.12
C ALA A 309 -6.56 19.25 -1.00
N ARG A 310 -5.27 18.90 -0.97
CA ARG A 310 -4.31 19.21 -2.03
C ARG A 310 -4.66 18.57 -3.37
N PHE A 311 -5.41 17.47 -3.32
CA PHE A 311 -5.83 16.74 -4.50
C PHE A 311 -7.23 17.10 -4.97
N ALA A 312 -7.92 18.04 -4.31
CA ALA A 312 -9.28 18.44 -4.68
C ALA A 312 -9.36 18.88 -6.14
N GLN A 313 -8.55 19.87 -6.53
CA GLN A 313 -8.53 20.37 -7.91
C GLN A 313 -8.08 19.30 -8.93
N PRO A 314 -6.98 18.54 -8.71
CA PRO A 314 -6.63 17.40 -9.55
C PRO A 314 -7.74 16.35 -9.71
N LEU A 315 -8.44 16.02 -8.62
CA LEU A 315 -9.55 15.07 -8.64
C LEU A 315 -10.73 15.61 -9.44
N GLU A 316 -11.12 16.87 -9.24
CA GLU A 316 -12.19 17.52 -10.02
C GLU A 316 -11.87 17.53 -11.51
N TRP A 317 -10.65 17.85 -11.89
CA TRP A 317 -10.23 17.81 -13.28
C TRP A 317 -10.26 16.38 -13.85
N MET A 318 -9.76 15.41 -13.12
CA MET A 318 -9.80 14.00 -13.50
C MET A 318 -11.24 13.52 -13.72
N LEU A 319 -12.17 13.96 -12.87
CA LEU A 319 -13.59 13.60 -12.93
C LEU A 319 -14.35 14.34 -14.05
N GLY A 320 -13.70 15.25 -14.78
CA GLY A 320 -14.35 16.05 -15.80
C GLY A 320 -15.22 17.18 -15.27
N LYS A 321 -15.07 17.52 -14.00
CA LYS A 321 -15.71 18.67 -13.38
C LYS A 321 -14.85 19.89 -13.67
N THR A 322 -15.42 20.92 -14.29
CA THR A 322 -14.77 22.21 -14.39
C THR A 322 -14.60 22.75 -12.98
N PRO A 323 -13.43 23.28 -12.61
CA PRO A 323 -13.34 24.06 -11.39
C PRO A 323 -14.45 25.12 -11.45
N ASN A 324 -15.28 25.21 -10.41
CA ASN A 324 -16.11 26.38 -10.28
C ASN A 324 -15.16 27.56 -10.41
N ALA A 325 -15.42 28.46 -11.32
CA ALA A 325 -14.82 29.79 -11.36
C ALA A 325 -15.28 30.53 -10.08
N ALA A 326 -14.71 30.13 -8.95
CA ALA A 326 -14.96 30.72 -7.65
C ALA A 326 -13.88 31.78 -7.45
N GLY A 327 -14.27 33.04 -7.67
CA GLY A 327 -13.68 34.17 -6.96
C GLY A 327 -12.37 34.69 -7.52
N GLU A 328 -12.42 35.30 -8.69
CA GLU A 328 -11.75 36.57 -8.88
C GLU A 328 -12.68 37.61 -8.22
N GLU A 329 -12.47 37.94 -6.94
CA GLU A 329 -12.80 39.18 -6.31
C GLU A 329 -11.61 39.58 -5.42
#